data_972ed0502f720134d4ab2ec285380b58
#
_entry.id   972ed0502f720134d4ab2ec285380b58
#
_cell.length_a   1.000
_cell.length_b   1.000
_cell.length_c   1.000
_cell.angle_alpha   90.00
_cell.angle_beta   90.00
_cell.angle_gamma   90.00
#
_symmetry.space_group_name_H-M   'P 1'
#
loop_
_entity.id
_entity.type
_entity.pdbx_description
1 polymer ?
#
loop_
_entity_poly.entity_id
_entity_poly.type
_entity_poly.pdbx_seq_one_letter_code
_entity_poly.pdbx_strand_id
1 'polypeptide(L)'
;MATATITNAYPYSRDQRFFTRMAAGMAAFIVFGFAQWALRGFVSPATVPAWVHLHGLAMLSWLGLLVTQNVLVGAGNIALHRKLGWLGLALVLVIAGLGMFTGRMAVEMHRVPPFFTNPYFLALTHVEAVAFAMVVGAGIALRRQTQWHRRLMLGATVLVMEPAFGRLLPAPLLGPNLTAALEVVLQLAVVALIARHDMRQTRRVHPATRVAALAVVLVAVLVHALSIFPPFVSLAEGIAAGG
;
A
#
# COMPACT_ATOMS: atom_id res chain seq x y z
N MET A 1 -2.08 -8.44 53.57
CA MET A 1 -2.90 -8.66 52.37
C MET A 1 -2.13 -8.15 51.16
N ALA A 2 -1.55 -9.04 50.36
CA ALA A 2 -0.80 -8.66 49.17
C ALA A 2 -1.79 -8.54 48.01
N THR A 3 -1.98 -7.35 47.48
CA THR A 3 -2.76 -7.06 46.28
C THR A 3 -2.01 -7.62 45.08
N ALA A 4 -2.46 -8.75 44.54
CA ALA A 4 -1.94 -9.31 43.31
C ALA A 4 -2.26 -8.36 42.15
N THR A 5 -1.24 -7.65 41.66
CA THR A 5 -1.32 -6.87 40.44
C THR A 5 -1.39 -7.87 39.27
N ILE A 6 -2.59 -8.12 38.77
CA ILE A 6 -2.79 -8.92 37.55
C ILE A 6 -2.23 -8.12 36.39
N THR A 7 -0.97 -8.33 36.04
CA THR A 7 -0.37 -7.81 34.82
C THR A 7 -0.96 -8.57 33.63
N ASN A 8 -1.94 -7.99 32.96
CA ASN A 8 -2.47 -8.44 31.68
C ASN A 8 -1.43 -8.29 30.54
N ALA A 9 -0.25 -8.88 30.71
CA ALA A 9 0.82 -8.85 29.70
C ALA A 9 0.55 -9.81 28.52
N TYR A 10 -0.36 -10.75 28.67
CA TYR A 10 -0.54 -11.85 27.72
C TYR A 10 -1.31 -11.51 26.42
N PRO A 11 -2.33 -10.65 26.40
CA PRO A 11 -3.05 -10.29 25.17
C PRO A 11 -2.23 -9.40 24.23
N TYR A 12 -1.45 -8.44 24.76
CA TYR A 12 -0.70 -7.47 23.98
C TYR A 12 0.43 -8.11 23.16
N SER A 13 1.15 -9.08 23.69
CA SER A 13 2.26 -9.73 23.00
C SER A 13 1.82 -10.60 21.80
N ARG A 14 0.66 -11.27 21.89
CA ARG A 14 0.08 -12.04 20.79
C ARG A 14 -0.43 -11.13 19.67
N ASP A 15 -1.09 -10.05 20.05
CA ASP A 15 -1.62 -9.04 19.17
C ASP A 15 -0.46 -8.37 18.41
N GLN A 16 0.59 -7.92 19.10
CA GLN A 16 1.77 -7.31 18.47
C GLN A 16 2.46 -8.28 17.49
N ARG A 17 2.58 -9.57 17.84
CA ARG A 17 3.15 -10.57 16.91
C ARG A 17 2.37 -10.71 15.61
N PHE A 18 1.04 -10.60 15.66
CA PHE A 18 0.23 -10.62 14.45
C PHE A 18 0.58 -9.42 13.54
N PHE A 19 0.61 -8.19 14.07
CA PHE A 19 0.92 -7.00 13.28
C PHE A 19 2.34 -7.03 12.71
N THR A 20 3.32 -7.49 13.47
CA THR A 20 4.70 -7.66 13.00
C THR A 20 4.77 -8.69 11.84
N ARG A 21 4.09 -9.84 11.98
CA ARG A 21 4.05 -10.86 10.93
C ARG A 21 3.32 -10.38 9.68
N MET A 22 2.21 -9.65 9.84
CA MET A 22 1.49 -9.06 8.71
C MET A 22 2.37 -8.04 7.97
N ALA A 23 3.01 -7.12 8.69
CA ALA A 23 3.92 -6.15 8.09
C ALA A 23 5.07 -6.83 7.33
N ALA A 24 5.71 -7.83 7.93
CA ALA A 24 6.79 -8.59 7.29
C ALA A 24 6.30 -9.39 6.08
N GLY A 25 5.14 -10.04 6.19
CA GLY A 25 4.54 -10.82 5.09
C GLY A 25 4.15 -9.95 3.90
N MET A 26 3.54 -8.79 4.15
CA MET A 26 3.18 -7.83 3.10
C MET A 26 4.45 -7.27 2.42
N ALA A 27 5.46 -6.91 3.20
CA ALA A 27 6.73 -6.43 2.66
C ALA A 27 7.42 -7.50 1.80
N ALA A 28 7.51 -8.73 2.29
CA ALA A 28 8.10 -9.85 1.55
C ALA A 28 7.32 -10.15 0.26
N PHE A 29 5.99 -10.11 0.31
CA PHE A 29 5.13 -10.32 -0.85
C PHE A 29 5.35 -9.25 -1.92
N ILE A 30 5.37 -7.97 -1.54
CA ILE A 30 5.61 -6.88 -2.49
C ILE A 30 7.00 -7.02 -3.13
N VAL A 31 8.04 -7.24 -2.32
CA VAL A 31 9.41 -7.44 -2.83
C VAL A 31 9.46 -8.64 -3.78
N PHE A 32 8.82 -9.76 -3.42
CA PHE A 32 8.74 -10.95 -4.27
C PHE A 32 8.06 -10.65 -5.61
N GLY A 33 6.90 -9.96 -5.61
CA GLY A 33 6.16 -9.62 -6.82
C GLY A 33 6.99 -8.83 -7.82
N PHE A 34 7.77 -7.85 -7.34
CA PHE A 34 8.66 -7.06 -8.19
C PHE A 34 9.92 -7.83 -8.60
N ALA A 35 10.55 -8.55 -7.67
CA ALA A 35 11.78 -9.28 -7.94
C ALA A 35 11.57 -10.39 -8.99
N GLN A 36 10.52 -11.21 -8.84
CA GLN A 36 10.21 -12.26 -9.82
C GLN A 36 9.90 -11.70 -11.21
N TRP A 37 9.26 -10.51 -11.27
CA TRP A 37 8.98 -9.84 -12.54
C TRP A 37 10.26 -9.44 -13.28
N ALA A 38 11.22 -8.87 -12.54
CA ALA A 38 12.55 -8.55 -13.08
C ALA A 38 13.35 -9.80 -13.45
N LEU A 39 13.35 -10.83 -12.61
CA LEU A 39 14.07 -12.09 -12.87
C LEU A 39 13.54 -12.84 -14.09
N ARG A 40 12.25 -12.71 -14.39
CA ARG A 40 11.62 -13.28 -15.60
C ARG A 40 11.87 -12.45 -16.85
N GLY A 41 12.62 -11.34 -16.77
CA GLY A 41 12.99 -10.51 -17.91
C GLY A 41 11.91 -9.54 -18.40
N PHE A 42 10.79 -9.37 -17.67
CA PHE A 42 9.73 -8.43 -18.05
C PHE A 42 10.14 -6.95 -17.89
N VAL A 43 11.19 -6.69 -17.12
CA VAL A 43 11.80 -5.38 -16.98
C VAL A 43 13.30 -5.53 -16.81
N SER A 44 14.07 -4.69 -17.50
CA SER A 44 15.52 -4.60 -17.31
C SER A 44 15.83 -3.41 -16.41
N PRO A 45 16.37 -3.61 -15.21
CA PRO A 45 16.76 -2.49 -14.34
C PRO A 45 17.71 -1.49 -15.01
N ALA A 46 18.58 -1.96 -15.91
CA ALA A 46 19.54 -1.10 -16.61
C ALA A 46 18.90 -0.09 -17.57
N THR A 47 17.70 -0.36 -18.08
CA THR A 47 16.98 0.51 -19.04
C THR A 47 15.87 1.35 -18.43
N VAL A 48 15.61 1.16 -17.13
CA VAL A 48 14.58 1.90 -16.40
C VAL A 48 15.11 3.30 -16.04
N PRO A 49 14.33 4.36 -16.25
CA PRO A 49 14.73 5.72 -15.90
C PRO A 49 15.04 5.90 -14.39
N ALA A 50 15.95 6.83 -14.09
CA ALA A 50 16.41 7.07 -12.72
C ALA A 50 15.29 7.36 -11.71
N TRP A 51 14.22 8.05 -12.13
CA TRP A 51 13.08 8.36 -11.23
C TRP A 51 12.30 7.10 -10.80
N VAL A 52 12.26 6.05 -11.65
CA VAL A 52 11.63 4.77 -11.26
C VAL A 52 12.46 4.08 -10.19
N HIS A 53 13.80 4.15 -10.28
CA HIS A 53 14.69 3.64 -9.23
C HIS A 53 14.50 4.42 -7.93
N LEU A 54 14.37 5.75 -7.99
CA LEU A 54 14.13 6.58 -6.82
C LEU A 54 12.78 6.23 -6.17
N HIS A 55 11.73 6.07 -6.98
CA HIS A 55 10.44 5.61 -6.47
C HIS A 55 10.54 4.21 -5.82
N GLY A 56 11.19 3.27 -6.50
CA GLY A 56 11.42 1.91 -5.97
C GLY A 56 12.20 1.91 -4.66
N LEU A 57 13.26 2.74 -4.55
CA LEU A 57 14.03 2.88 -3.32
C LEU A 57 13.19 3.49 -2.17
N ALA A 58 12.37 4.51 -2.48
CA ALA A 58 11.46 5.08 -1.50
C ALA A 58 10.43 4.05 -1.01
N MET A 59 9.87 3.23 -1.91
CA MET A 59 8.95 2.15 -1.55
C MET A 59 9.63 1.06 -0.70
N LEU A 60 10.85 0.63 -1.05
CA LEU A 60 11.62 -0.31 -0.25
C LEU A 60 11.92 0.25 1.15
N SER A 61 12.23 1.55 1.22
CA SER A 61 12.45 2.25 2.49
C SER A 61 11.18 2.26 3.35
N TRP A 62 10.00 2.46 2.74
CA TRP A 62 8.71 2.33 3.42
C TRP A 62 8.48 0.94 4.00
N LEU A 63 8.69 -0.11 3.20
CA LEU A 63 8.51 -1.49 3.63
C LEU A 63 9.47 -1.85 4.77
N GLY A 64 10.73 -1.46 4.65
CA GLY A 64 11.74 -1.63 5.71
C GLY A 64 11.36 -0.87 6.98
N LEU A 65 10.89 0.37 6.84
CA LEU A 65 10.44 1.18 7.96
C LEU A 65 9.20 0.57 8.63
N LEU A 66 8.21 0.12 7.87
CA LEU A 66 7.01 -0.52 8.40
C LEU A 66 7.34 -1.74 9.27
N VAL A 67 8.23 -2.61 8.79
CA VAL A 67 8.68 -3.79 9.53
C VAL A 67 9.47 -3.37 10.78
N THR A 68 10.42 -2.46 10.62
CA THR A 68 11.25 -1.94 11.73
C THR A 68 10.38 -1.31 12.82
N GLN A 69 9.39 -0.51 12.46
CA GLN A 69 8.46 0.11 13.40
C GLN A 69 7.69 -0.93 14.22
N ASN A 70 7.24 -2.00 13.61
CA ASN A 70 6.55 -3.09 14.30
C ASN A 70 7.49 -3.88 15.23
N VAL A 71 8.74 -4.10 14.83
CA VAL A 71 9.78 -4.74 15.65
C VAL A 71 10.12 -3.88 16.86
N LEU A 72 10.31 -2.57 16.68
CA LEU A 72 10.61 -1.63 17.77
C LEU A 72 9.50 -1.59 18.83
N VAL A 73 8.24 -1.60 18.39
CA VAL A 73 7.10 -1.69 19.32
C VAL A 73 7.12 -3.02 20.08
N GLY A 74 7.38 -4.12 19.40
CA GLY A 74 7.50 -5.45 20.01
C GLY A 74 8.65 -5.56 21.01
N ALA A 75 9.74 -4.85 20.76
CA ALA A 75 10.91 -4.75 21.65
C ALA A 75 10.77 -3.69 22.76
N GLY A 76 9.65 -2.95 22.82
CA GLY A 76 9.43 -1.89 23.81
C GLY A 76 10.20 -0.59 23.53
N ASN A 77 10.91 -0.47 22.41
CA ASN A 77 11.69 0.73 22.06
C ASN A 77 10.80 1.82 21.42
N ILE A 78 9.87 2.34 22.23
CA ILE A 78 8.89 3.33 21.78
C ILE A 78 9.56 4.70 21.48
N ALA A 79 10.69 5.01 22.11
CA ALA A 79 11.41 6.25 21.85
C ALA A 79 11.93 6.30 20.41
N LEU A 80 12.57 5.24 19.94
CA LEU A 80 13.06 5.14 18.56
C LEU A 80 11.91 5.02 17.55
N HIS A 81 10.86 4.23 17.87
CA HIS A 81 9.64 4.17 17.08
C HIS A 81 9.07 5.57 16.79
N ARG A 82 8.97 6.43 17.81
CA ARG A 82 8.45 7.80 17.63
C ARG A 82 9.36 8.69 16.78
N LYS A 83 10.69 8.59 16.96
CA LYS A 83 11.65 9.35 16.14
C LYS A 83 11.56 8.95 14.67
N LEU A 84 11.59 7.65 14.38
CA LEU A 84 11.47 7.13 13.01
C LEU A 84 10.08 7.36 12.42
N GLY A 85 9.04 7.52 13.23
CA GLY A 85 7.69 7.85 12.77
C GLY A 85 7.61 9.17 11.99
N TRP A 86 8.41 10.19 12.37
CA TRP A 86 8.50 11.45 11.64
C TRP A 86 9.22 11.30 10.29
N LEU A 87 10.27 10.46 10.25
CA LEU A 87 10.90 10.07 8.98
C LEU A 87 9.88 9.36 8.07
N GLY A 88 9.03 8.51 8.65
CA GLY A 88 7.95 7.86 7.92
C GLY A 88 6.96 8.84 7.27
N LEU A 89 6.61 9.93 7.97
CA LEU A 89 5.73 10.96 7.39
C LEU A 89 6.40 11.65 6.18
N ALA A 90 7.67 12.05 6.32
CA ALA A 90 8.42 12.65 5.22
C ALA A 90 8.51 11.68 4.01
N LEU A 91 8.80 10.41 4.30
CA LEU A 91 8.91 9.38 3.28
C LEU A 91 7.59 9.15 2.51
N VAL A 92 6.45 9.20 3.19
CA VAL A 92 5.12 9.08 2.55
C VAL A 92 4.87 10.21 1.55
N LEU A 93 5.24 11.45 1.88
CA LEU A 93 5.12 12.57 0.95
C LEU A 93 6.02 12.41 -0.27
N VAL A 94 7.25 11.92 -0.07
CA VAL A 94 8.19 11.60 -1.15
C VAL A 94 7.61 10.47 -2.04
N ILE A 95 7.09 9.41 -1.44
CA ILE A 95 6.48 8.28 -2.18
C ILE A 95 5.29 8.76 -3.01
N ALA A 96 4.39 9.55 -2.42
CA ALA A 96 3.22 10.05 -3.13
C ALA A 96 3.64 10.96 -4.31
N GLY A 97 4.57 11.89 -4.09
CA GLY A 97 5.08 12.75 -5.15
C GLY A 97 5.80 11.99 -6.26
N LEU A 98 6.69 11.07 -5.92
CA LEU A 98 7.39 10.23 -6.89
C LEU A 98 6.44 9.26 -7.60
N GLY A 99 5.42 8.73 -6.94
CA GLY A 99 4.42 7.84 -7.54
C GLY A 99 3.62 8.57 -8.63
N MET A 100 3.08 9.75 -8.30
CA MET A 100 2.35 10.59 -9.26
C MET A 100 3.27 11.04 -10.41
N PHE A 101 4.48 11.48 -10.11
CA PHE A 101 5.46 11.87 -11.12
C PHE A 101 5.80 10.70 -12.06
N THR A 102 6.10 9.52 -11.51
CA THR A 102 6.41 8.31 -12.29
C THR A 102 5.23 7.89 -13.16
N GLY A 103 4.00 7.95 -12.63
CA GLY A 103 2.79 7.67 -13.40
C GLY A 103 2.60 8.61 -14.58
N ARG A 104 2.75 9.92 -14.36
CA ARG A 104 2.68 10.93 -15.42
C ARG A 104 3.75 10.72 -16.48
N MET A 105 5.02 10.56 -16.05
CA MET A 105 6.14 10.32 -16.97
C MET A 105 5.99 9.04 -17.78
N ALA A 106 5.38 8.00 -17.23
CA ALA A 106 5.10 6.78 -17.97
C ALA A 106 4.10 7.01 -19.11
N VAL A 107 3.09 7.87 -18.91
CA VAL A 107 2.14 8.28 -19.95
C VAL A 107 2.84 9.14 -21.00
N GLU A 108 3.55 10.17 -20.58
CA GLU A 108 4.26 11.14 -21.44
C GLU A 108 5.33 10.45 -22.33
N MET A 109 6.00 9.44 -21.80
CA MET A 109 7.08 8.71 -22.51
C MET A 109 6.62 7.40 -23.17
N HIS A 110 5.31 7.17 -23.30
CA HIS A 110 4.73 5.96 -23.90
C HIS A 110 5.23 4.66 -23.26
N ARG A 111 5.42 4.65 -21.93
CA ARG A 111 5.89 3.52 -21.13
C ARG A 111 4.79 2.87 -20.28
N VAL A 112 3.55 3.21 -20.54
CA VAL A 112 2.41 2.55 -19.89
C VAL A 112 2.40 1.07 -20.29
N PRO A 113 2.26 0.13 -19.33
CA PRO A 113 2.17 -1.28 -19.69
C PRO A 113 1.03 -1.55 -20.66
N PRO A 114 1.20 -2.43 -21.66
CA PRO A 114 0.31 -2.56 -22.83
C PRO A 114 -1.12 -3.03 -22.50
N PHE A 115 -1.35 -3.52 -21.29
CA PHE A 115 -2.68 -3.93 -20.82
C PHE A 115 -3.43 -2.82 -20.08
N PHE A 116 -2.83 -1.63 -19.91
CA PHE A 116 -3.48 -0.44 -19.38
C PHE A 116 -3.69 0.61 -20.48
N THR A 117 -4.78 1.38 -20.36
CA THR A 117 -4.94 2.63 -21.11
C THR A 117 -4.25 3.77 -20.39
N ASN A 118 -3.84 4.84 -21.10
CA ASN A 118 -3.24 6.03 -20.49
C ASN A 118 -4.11 6.63 -19.38
N PRO A 119 -5.44 6.84 -19.59
CA PRO A 119 -6.29 7.38 -18.53
C PRO A 119 -6.38 6.48 -17.31
N TYR A 120 -6.50 5.15 -17.51
CA TYR A 120 -6.55 4.21 -16.39
C TYR A 120 -5.25 4.25 -15.56
N PHE A 121 -4.10 4.18 -16.22
CA PHE A 121 -2.80 4.17 -15.55
C PHE A 121 -2.51 5.49 -14.82
N LEU A 122 -2.86 6.62 -15.43
CA LEU A 122 -2.73 7.93 -14.80
C LEU A 122 -3.64 8.03 -13.57
N ALA A 123 -4.91 7.60 -13.68
CA ALA A 123 -5.85 7.58 -12.56
C ALA A 123 -5.33 6.67 -11.42
N LEU A 124 -4.92 5.45 -11.75
CA LEU A 124 -4.42 4.46 -10.79
C LEU A 124 -3.27 5.05 -9.96
N THR A 125 -2.23 5.53 -10.62
CA THR A 125 -1.01 6.02 -9.94
C THR A 125 -1.28 7.25 -9.07
N HIS A 126 -2.20 8.13 -9.47
CA HIS A 126 -2.51 9.35 -8.72
C HIS A 126 -3.48 9.08 -7.57
N VAL A 127 -4.57 8.36 -7.82
CA VAL A 127 -5.58 8.04 -6.79
C VAL A 127 -4.96 7.18 -5.69
N GLU A 128 -4.17 6.17 -6.07
CA GLU A 128 -3.51 5.29 -5.10
C GLU A 128 -2.48 6.05 -4.26
N ALA A 129 -1.64 6.90 -4.86
CA ALA A 129 -0.67 7.73 -4.15
C ALA A 129 -1.34 8.66 -3.13
N VAL A 130 -2.43 9.33 -3.52
CA VAL A 130 -3.21 10.21 -2.64
C VAL A 130 -3.88 9.39 -1.53
N ALA A 131 -4.55 8.29 -1.86
CA ALA A 131 -5.21 7.43 -0.88
C ALA A 131 -4.21 6.85 0.14
N PHE A 132 -3.06 6.37 -0.32
CA PHE A 132 -1.98 5.91 0.54
C PHE A 132 -1.55 7.01 1.52
N ALA A 133 -1.24 8.21 1.03
CA ALA A 133 -0.82 9.34 1.86
C ALA A 133 -1.91 9.75 2.87
N MET A 134 -3.18 9.77 2.46
CA MET A 134 -4.31 10.09 3.33
C MET A 134 -4.49 9.05 4.44
N VAL A 135 -4.44 7.75 4.11
CA VAL A 135 -4.63 6.68 5.11
C VAL A 135 -3.46 6.65 6.10
N VAL A 136 -2.21 6.84 5.63
CA VAL A 136 -1.05 6.99 6.54
C VAL A 136 -1.20 8.24 7.39
N GLY A 137 -1.56 9.39 6.81
CA GLY A 137 -1.78 10.63 7.52
C GLY A 137 -2.84 10.49 8.62
N ALA A 138 -3.97 9.85 8.31
CA ALA A 138 -5.01 9.52 9.29
C ALA A 138 -4.47 8.61 10.40
N GLY A 139 -3.68 7.60 10.05
CA GLY A 139 -3.03 6.72 11.01
C GLY A 139 -2.07 7.47 11.94
N ILE A 140 -1.30 8.43 11.42
CA ILE A 140 -0.41 9.27 12.24
C ILE A 140 -1.22 10.24 13.11
N ALA A 141 -2.27 10.86 12.60
CA ALA A 141 -3.17 11.70 13.37
C ALA A 141 -3.78 10.95 14.55
N LEU A 142 -4.15 9.69 14.33
CA LEU A 142 -4.73 8.80 15.34
C LEU A 142 -3.68 7.99 16.13
N ARG A 143 -2.41 8.37 16.10
CA ARG A 143 -1.32 7.61 16.76
C ARG A 143 -1.47 7.40 18.25
N ARG A 144 -2.25 8.24 18.94
CA ARG A 144 -2.58 8.06 20.35
C ARG A 144 -3.59 6.92 20.57
N GLN A 145 -4.35 6.57 19.54
CA GLN A 145 -5.29 5.44 19.52
C GLN A 145 -4.58 4.25 18.83
N THR A 146 -3.78 3.50 19.57
CA THR A 146 -2.90 2.44 19.04
C THR A 146 -3.64 1.47 18.12
N GLN A 147 -4.90 1.13 18.43
CA GLN A 147 -5.71 0.18 17.65
C GLN A 147 -6.08 0.73 16.26
N TRP A 148 -6.33 2.04 16.15
CA TRP A 148 -6.55 2.73 14.89
C TRP A 148 -5.24 2.85 14.10
N HIS A 149 -4.21 3.40 14.74
CA HIS A 149 -2.91 3.66 14.12
C HIS A 149 -2.36 2.43 13.39
N ARG A 150 -2.19 1.31 14.08
CA ARG A 150 -1.56 0.12 13.51
C ARG A 150 -2.38 -0.52 12.39
N ARG A 151 -3.73 -0.47 12.44
CA ARG A 151 -4.58 -0.98 11.37
C ARG A 151 -4.56 -0.10 10.13
N LEU A 152 -4.55 1.22 10.31
CA LEU A 152 -4.43 2.16 9.20
C LEU A 152 -3.05 2.06 8.54
N MET A 153 -1.95 1.82 9.29
CA MET A 153 -0.64 1.57 8.70
C MET A 153 -0.63 0.31 7.81
N LEU A 154 -1.22 -0.79 8.28
CA LEU A 154 -1.37 -1.98 7.44
C LEU A 154 -2.34 -1.72 6.28
N GLY A 155 -3.47 -1.06 6.51
CA GLY A 155 -4.46 -0.73 5.48
C GLY A 155 -3.88 0.13 4.36
N ALA A 156 -3.06 1.13 4.69
CA ALA A 156 -2.32 1.91 3.70
C ALA A 156 -1.36 1.04 2.88
N THR A 157 -0.69 0.10 3.53
CA THR A 157 0.22 -0.82 2.82
C THR A 157 -0.55 -1.79 1.93
N VAL A 158 -1.79 -2.19 2.29
CA VAL A 158 -2.65 -3.00 1.40
C VAL A 158 -2.92 -2.27 0.09
N LEU A 159 -3.16 -0.94 0.11
CA LEU A 159 -3.38 -0.17 -1.12
C LEU A 159 -2.20 -0.35 -2.09
N VAL A 160 -0.98 -0.16 -1.62
CA VAL A 160 0.24 -0.26 -2.45
C VAL A 160 0.70 -1.71 -2.73
N MET A 161 -0.10 -2.73 -2.38
CA MET A 161 0.12 -4.12 -2.80
C MET A 161 -0.42 -4.41 -4.22
N GLU A 162 -1.31 -3.58 -4.75
CA GLU A 162 -1.94 -3.77 -6.06
C GLU A 162 -0.89 -4.05 -7.15
N PRO A 163 0.17 -3.24 -7.33
CA PRO A 163 1.14 -3.51 -8.39
C PRO A 163 1.90 -4.83 -8.23
N ALA A 164 2.02 -5.36 -7.01
CA ALA A 164 2.62 -6.67 -6.78
C ALA A 164 1.67 -7.81 -7.15
N PHE A 165 0.35 -7.65 -6.89
CA PHE A 165 -0.67 -8.60 -7.34
C PHE A 165 -0.73 -8.65 -8.86
N GLY A 166 -0.78 -7.50 -9.54
CA GLY A 166 -0.82 -7.42 -11.00
C GLY A 166 0.37 -8.11 -11.70
N ARG A 167 1.54 -8.11 -11.07
CA ARG A 167 2.72 -8.82 -11.58
C ARG A 167 2.67 -10.33 -11.44
N LEU A 168 1.77 -10.85 -10.64
CA LEU A 168 1.56 -12.29 -10.45
C LEU A 168 0.37 -12.83 -11.27
N LEU A 169 -0.57 -11.96 -11.62
CA LEU A 169 -1.73 -12.32 -12.43
C LEU A 169 -1.34 -12.38 -13.92
N PRO A 170 -1.87 -13.36 -14.68
CA PRO A 170 -1.65 -13.44 -16.11
C PRO A 170 -2.53 -12.43 -16.87
N ALA A 171 -2.31 -11.14 -16.66
CA ALA A 171 -3.12 -10.05 -17.19
C ALA A 171 -3.42 -10.16 -18.72
N PRO A 172 -2.47 -10.60 -19.58
CA PRO A 172 -2.77 -10.78 -21.00
C PRO A 172 -3.86 -11.83 -21.30
N LEU A 173 -4.04 -12.82 -20.40
CA LEU A 173 -5.07 -13.87 -20.56
C LEU A 173 -6.41 -13.47 -19.92
N LEU A 174 -6.36 -12.70 -18.84
CA LEU A 174 -7.54 -12.30 -18.07
C LEU A 174 -8.23 -11.06 -18.66
N GLY A 175 -7.47 -10.23 -19.34
CA GLY A 175 -7.92 -8.91 -19.77
C GLY A 175 -7.94 -7.89 -18.61
N PRO A 176 -8.02 -6.58 -18.93
CA PRO A 176 -7.84 -5.52 -17.94
C PRO A 176 -8.90 -5.52 -16.84
N ASN A 177 -10.17 -5.71 -17.18
CA ASN A 177 -11.26 -5.62 -16.21
C ASN A 177 -11.23 -6.75 -15.18
N LEU A 178 -10.99 -8.00 -15.62
CA LEU A 178 -10.92 -9.14 -14.71
C LEU A 178 -9.64 -9.07 -13.85
N THR A 179 -8.54 -8.62 -14.41
CA THR A 179 -7.29 -8.40 -13.66
C THR A 179 -7.52 -7.39 -12.53
N ALA A 180 -8.07 -6.22 -12.84
CA ALA A 180 -8.37 -5.19 -11.84
C ALA A 180 -9.34 -5.69 -10.76
N ALA A 181 -10.38 -6.43 -11.15
CA ALA A 181 -11.32 -7.01 -10.19
C ALA A 181 -10.63 -8.03 -9.25
N LEU A 182 -9.75 -8.87 -9.78
CA LEU A 182 -8.98 -9.84 -8.99
C LEU A 182 -8.00 -9.16 -8.04
N GLU A 183 -7.34 -8.08 -8.47
CA GLU A 183 -6.47 -7.28 -7.61
C GLU A 183 -7.22 -6.73 -6.39
N VAL A 184 -8.42 -6.16 -6.60
CA VAL A 184 -9.29 -5.70 -5.52
C VAL A 184 -9.68 -6.86 -4.59
N VAL A 185 -10.07 -8.01 -5.14
CA VAL A 185 -10.41 -9.20 -4.34
C VAL A 185 -9.23 -9.66 -3.50
N LEU A 186 -8.01 -9.68 -4.05
CA LEU A 186 -6.80 -10.06 -3.34
C LEU A 186 -6.44 -9.05 -2.25
N GLN A 187 -6.55 -7.75 -2.51
CA GLN A 187 -6.38 -6.72 -1.48
C GLN A 187 -7.40 -6.88 -0.34
N LEU A 188 -8.68 -7.10 -0.68
CA LEU A 188 -9.73 -7.36 0.32
C LEU A 188 -9.49 -8.66 1.09
N ALA A 189 -8.91 -9.69 0.46
CA ALA A 189 -8.51 -10.91 1.16
C ALA A 189 -7.43 -10.64 2.21
N VAL A 190 -6.46 -9.76 1.93
CA VAL A 190 -5.48 -9.32 2.93
C VAL A 190 -6.16 -8.54 4.07
N VAL A 191 -7.11 -7.64 3.76
CA VAL A 191 -7.90 -6.95 4.80
C VAL A 191 -8.73 -7.94 5.61
N ALA A 192 -9.27 -8.99 4.98
CA ALA A 192 -10.02 -10.05 5.66
C ALA A 192 -9.17 -10.82 6.68
N LEU A 193 -7.86 -10.99 6.45
CA LEU A 193 -6.95 -11.55 7.47
C LEU A 193 -6.86 -10.66 8.72
N ILE A 194 -6.84 -9.33 8.54
CA ILE A 194 -6.87 -8.37 9.65
C ILE A 194 -8.23 -8.44 10.35
N ALA A 195 -9.32 -8.46 9.61
CA ALA A 195 -10.67 -8.59 10.15
C ALA A 195 -10.88 -9.90 10.92
N ARG A 196 -10.34 -11.02 10.42
CA ARG A 196 -10.34 -12.31 11.13
C ARG A 196 -9.57 -12.24 12.45
N HIS A 197 -8.45 -11.52 12.48
CA HIS A 197 -7.71 -11.28 13.71
C HIS A 197 -8.56 -10.47 14.71
N ASP A 198 -9.19 -9.38 14.24
CA ASP A 198 -10.10 -8.56 15.05
C ASP A 198 -11.22 -9.41 15.68
N MET A 199 -11.89 -10.22 14.86
CA MET A 199 -12.97 -11.12 15.30
C MET A 199 -12.51 -12.13 16.37
N ARG A 200 -11.27 -12.61 16.27
CA ARG A 200 -10.68 -13.51 17.26
C ARG A 200 -10.35 -12.82 18.58
N GLN A 201 -9.96 -11.53 18.54
CA GLN A 201 -9.55 -10.78 19.71
C GLN A 201 -10.74 -10.12 20.44
N THR A 202 -11.67 -9.53 19.69
CA THR A 202 -12.72 -8.67 20.25
C THR A 202 -14.13 -9.07 19.84
N ARG A 203 -14.30 -10.14 19.08
CA ARG A 203 -15.57 -10.59 18.48
C ARG A 203 -16.25 -9.56 17.58
N ARG A 204 -15.50 -8.54 17.15
CA ARG A 204 -15.98 -7.46 16.26
C ARG A 204 -14.85 -7.02 15.33
N VAL A 205 -15.19 -6.71 14.08
CA VAL A 205 -14.24 -6.08 13.15
C VAL A 205 -14.03 -4.64 13.58
N HIS A 206 -12.78 -4.26 13.78
CA HIS A 206 -12.41 -2.92 14.21
C HIS A 206 -12.79 -1.86 13.14
N PRO A 207 -13.30 -0.66 13.52
CA PRO A 207 -13.66 0.37 12.54
C PRO A 207 -12.52 0.73 11.57
N ALA A 208 -11.27 0.81 12.04
CA ALA A 208 -10.12 1.08 11.18
C ALA A 208 -9.90 0.00 10.10
N THR A 209 -10.21 -1.27 10.39
CA THR A 209 -10.17 -2.36 9.40
C THR A 209 -11.25 -2.19 8.34
N ARG A 210 -12.44 -1.73 8.74
CA ARG A 210 -13.52 -1.38 7.80
C ARG A 210 -13.16 -0.18 6.93
N VAL A 211 -12.48 0.83 7.51
CA VAL A 211 -11.94 1.97 6.73
C VAL A 211 -10.92 1.51 5.72
N ALA A 212 -10.03 0.57 6.06
CA ALA A 212 -9.07 0.01 5.10
C ALA A 212 -9.78 -0.72 3.94
N ALA A 213 -10.81 -1.53 4.23
CA ALA A 213 -11.61 -2.18 3.19
C ALA A 213 -12.32 -1.16 2.29
N LEU A 214 -12.93 -0.14 2.90
CA LEU A 214 -13.59 0.93 2.16
C LEU A 214 -12.61 1.71 1.28
N ALA A 215 -11.40 1.98 1.76
CA ALA A 215 -10.37 2.66 0.98
C ALA A 215 -9.98 1.86 -0.27
N VAL A 216 -9.81 0.54 -0.17
CA VAL A 216 -9.56 -0.34 -1.34
C VAL A 216 -10.68 -0.21 -2.37
N VAL A 217 -11.93 -0.32 -1.94
CA VAL A 217 -13.10 -0.22 -2.85
C VAL A 217 -13.20 1.18 -3.47
N LEU A 218 -13.03 2.24 -2.67
CA LEU A 218 -13.12 3.61 -3.16
C LEU A 218 -12.01 3.93 -4.17
N VAL A 219 -10.78 3.47 -3.94
CA VAL A 219 -9.69 3.61 -4.91
C VAL A 219 -10.05 2.97 -6.22
N ALA A 220 -10.52 1.72 -6.22
CA ALA A 220 -10.91 1.00 -7.44
C ALA A 220 -12.06 1.72 -8.19
N VAL A 221 -13.08 2.16 -7.46
CA VAL A 221 -14.21 2.89 -8.05
C VAL A 221 -13.76 4.22 -8.64
N LEU A 222 -12.93 4.99 -7.93
CA LEU A 222 -12.44 6.29 -8.41
C LEU A 222 -11.52 6.13 -9.62
N VAL A 223 -10.62 5.15 -9.62
CA VAL A 223 -9.75 4.85 -10.76
C VAL A 223 -10.60 4.52 -11.99
N HIS A 224 -11.57 3.63 -11.86
CA HIS A 224 -12.44 3.28 -12.96
C HIS A 224 -13.27 4.47 -13.44
N ALA A 225 -13.89 5.23 -12.53
CA ALA A 225 -14.69 6.40 -12.87
C ALA A 225 -13.87 7.48 -13.62
N LEU A 226 -12.64 7.76 -13.15
CA LEU A 226 -11.75 8.72 -13.81
C LEU A 226 -11.29 8.20 -15.17
N SER A 227 -11.01 6.92 -15.30
CA SER A 227 -10.51 6.33 -16.57
C SER A 227 -11.49 6.42 -17.73
N ILE A 228 -12.80 6.64 -17.45
CA ILE A 228 -13.86 6.81 -18.45
C ILE A 228 -14.45 8.24 -18.46
N PHE A 229 -14.04 9.11 -17.55
CA PHE A 229 -14.53 10.49 -17.47
C PHE A 229 -13.91 11.36 -18.58
N PRO A 230 -14.69 11.89 -19.54
CA PRO A 230 -14.14 12.50 -20.75
C PRO A 230 -13.11 13.61 -20.52
N PRO A 231 -13.27 14.54 -19.55
CA PRO A 231 -12.23 15.55 -19.30
C PRO A 231 -10.90 14.95 -18.83
N PHE A 232 -10.94 13.88 -18.03
CA PHE A 232 -9.73 13.20 -17.54
C PHE A 232 -9.08 12.36 -18.65
N VAL A 233 -9.88 11.72 -19.50
CA VAL A 233 -9.40 11.02 -20.70
C VAL A 233 -8.67 11.99 -21.62
N SER A 234 -9.28 13.16 -21.92
CA SER A 234 -8.64 14.18 -22.74
C SER A 234 -7.33 14.71 -22.12
N LEU A 235 -7.28 14.85 -20.79
CA LEU A 235 -6.05 15.22 -20.09
C LEU A 235 -4.95 14.18 -20.28
N ALA A 236 -5.27 12.89 -20.07
CA ALA A 236 -4.30 11.80 -20.15
C ALA A 236 -3.75 11.64 -21.58
N GLU A 237 -4.64 11.70 -22.58
CA GLU A 237 -4.22 11.62 -23.99
C GLU A 237 -3.47 12.88 -24.44
N GLY A 238 -3.81 14.06 -23.89
CA GLY A 238 -3.05 15.28 -24.09
C GLY A 238 -1.62 15.21 -23.54
N ILE A 239 -1.41 14.57 -22.40
CA ILE A 239 -0.08 14.30 -21.84
C ILE A 239 0.69 13.35 -22.76
N ALA A 240 0.05 12.29 -23.26
CA ALA A 240 0.68 11.35 -24.19
C ALA A 240 1.05 11.99 -25.53
N ALA A 241 0.24 12.94 -26.02
CA ALA A 241 0.51 13.64 -27.29
C ALA A 241 1.59 14.75 -27.19
N GLY A 242 1.88 15.22 -25.99
CA GLY A 242 2.87 16.29 -25.74
C GLY A 242 4.26 15.79 -25.38
N GLY A 243 4.46 14.48 -25.32
CA GLY A 243 5.72 13.80 -25.01
C GLY A 243 6.54 13.41 -26.23
#